data_dda1cb01ba0b29b3ddeb598a9bae080c
#
_entry.id   dda1cb01ba0b29b3ddeb598a9bae080c
#
_cell.length_a   1.000
_cell.length_b   1.000
_cell.length_c   1.000
_cell.angle_alpha   90.00
_cell.angle_beta   90.00
_cell.angle_gamma   90.00
#
_symmetry.space_group_name_H-M   'P 1'
#
loop_
_entity.id
_entity.type
_entity.pdbx_description
1 polymer ?
#
loop_
_entity_poly.entity_id
_entity_poly.type
_entity_poly.pdbx_seq_one_letter_code
_entity_poly.pdbx_strand_id
1 'polypeptide(L)'
;MTSDDTFGSCSVCHCGLYDTEFGHQACRPCTDRVDQALRELAGPDGLYARLADSLHPGSGSGGPAVSGSRTAPLPLRLDPLSLAARGGVITILQTWLVDWHDLLGYRHPRWDGDLQQQCDQVVGRLRVLLSWAAEQHGAFEEFALEVWQLRRQCQTATGGEKPPRRIGVACPCGHTLRVTLDTAGVRCPACSTQYGHSEALRLPLAERRAA
;
A
#
# COMPACT_ATOMS: atom_id res chain seq x y z
N MET A 1 -34.48 -37.84 -5.58
CA MET A 1 -33.08 -37.96 -5.20
C MET A 1 -32.38 -36.73 -5.73
N THR A 2 -32.37 -35.66 -4.95
CA THR A 2 -31.67 -34.41 -5.24
C THR A 2 -30.23 -34.64 -4.83
N SER A 3 -29.34 -34.74 -5.82
CA SER A 3 -27.90 -34.69 -5.60
C SER A 3 -27.59 -33.31 -5.04
N ASP A 4 -27.37 -33.25 -3.75
CA ASP A 4 -26.69 -32.09 -3.12
C ASP A 4 -25.25 -32.09 -3.64
N ASP A 5 -25.06 -31.50 -4.79
CA ASP A 5 -23.73 -31.14 -5.29
C ASP A 5 -23.15 -30.10 -4.32
N THR A 6 -22.43 -30.62 -3.34
CA THR A 6 -21.68 -29.80 -2.37
C THR A 6 -20.53 -29.13 -3.09
N PHE A 7 -20.84 -28.14 -3.93
CA PHE A 7 -19.84 -27.21 -4.43
C PHE A 7 -19.21 -26.56 -3.19
N GLY A 8 -17.88 -26.63 -3.07
CA GLY A 8 -17.18 -26.01 -1.97
C GLY A 8 -17.57 -24.54 -1.84
N SER A 9 -17.46 -23.98 -0.66
CA SER A 9 -17.69 -22.55 -0.41
C SER A 9 -16.35 -21.82 -0.26
N CYS A 10 -16.30 -20.59 -0.75
CA CYS A 10 -15.15 -19.69 -0.53
C CYS A 10 -14.97 -19.45 0.96
N SER A 11 -13.77 -19.67 1.50
CA SER A 11 -13.47 -19.43 2.91
C SER A 11 -13.69 -17.97 3.33
N VAL A 12 -13.45 -17.03 2.41
CA VAL A 12 -13.46 -15.59 2.68
C VAL A 12 -14.86 -14.97 2.67
N CYS A 13 -15.70 -15.30 1.68
CA CYS A 13 -17.04 -14.71 1.54
C CYS A 13 -18.19 -15.69 1.75
N HIS A 14 -17.87 -16.96 1.93
CA HIS A 14 -18.82 -18.07 2.12
C HIS A 14 -19.82 -18.29 0.97
N CYS A 15 -19.59 -17.63 -0.18
CA CYS A 15 -20.37 -17.90 -1.40
C CYS A 15 -19.91 -19.22 -2.03
N GLY A 16 -20.83 -19.90 -2.75
CA GLY A 16 -20.48 -21.08 -3.53
C GLY A 16 -19.38 -20.79 -4.55
N LEU A 17 -18.45 -21.71 -4.70
CA LEU A 17 -17.41 -21.66 -5.72
C LEU A 17 -18.00 -22.07 -7.09
N TYR A 18 -17.46 -21.51 -8.16
CA TYR A 18 -17.80 -21.94 -9.52
C TYR A 18 -17.11 -23.27 -9.85
N ASP A 19 -17.61 -23.98 -10.85
CA ASP A 19 -17.04 -25.27 -11.30
C ASP A 19 -15.53 -25.19 -11.56
N THR A 20 -15.06 -24.06 -12.08
CA THR A 20 -13.64 -23.79 -12.36
C THR A 20 -12.80 -23.51 -11.10
N GLU A 21 -13.45 -23.30 -9.98
CA GLU A 21 -12.83 -22.99 -8.68
C GLU A 21 -13.01 -24.16 -7.68
N PHE A 22 -13.48 -25.30 -8.17
CA PHE A 22 -13.69 -26.45 -7.31
C PHE A 22 -12.41 -26.85 -6.58
N GLY A 23 -12.50 -26.96 -5.26
CA GLY A 23 -11.36 -27.27 -4.39
C GLY A 23 -10.46 -26.09 -4.02
N HIS A 24 -10.74 -24.87 -4.53
CA HIS A 24 -10.03 -23.67 -4.11
C HIS A 24 -10.44 -23.23 -2.70
N GLN A 25 -9.54 -22.55 -2.00
CA GLN A 25 -9.84 -21.91 -0.71
C GLN A 25 -10.65 -20.62 -0.90
N ALA A 26 -10.44 -19.90 -2.00
CA ALA A 26 -11.12 -18.64 -2.25
C ALA A 26 -11.59 -18.48 -3.70
N CYS A 27 -12.73 -17.82 -3.86
CA CYS A 27 -13.26 -17.45 -5.17
C CYS A 27 -12.44 -16.31 -5.80
N ARG A 28 -12.45 -16.24 -7.13
CA ARG A 28 -11.75 -15.20 -7.89
C ARG A 28 -12.08 -13.77 -7.44
N PRO A 29 -13.36 -13.39 -7.21
CA PRO A 29 -13.66 -12.05 -6.71
C PRO A 29 -12.98 -11.70 -5.38
N CYS A 30 -12.83 -12.65 -4.45
CA CYS A 30 -12.12 -12.43 -3.20
C CYS A 30 -10.62 -12.29 -3.43
N THR A 31 -10.04 -13.13 -4.29
CA THR A 31 -8.63 -13.06 -4.69
C THR A 31 -8.30 -11.72 -5.35
N ASP A 32 -9.15 -11.25 -6.29
CA ASP A 32 -8.98 -9.96 -6.97
C ASP A 32 -9.05 -8.77 -5.98
N ARG A 33 -9.92 -8.85 -4.97
CA ARG A 33 -10.01 -7.83 -3.90
C ARG A 33 -8.77 -7.80 -3.02
N VAL A 34 -8.15 -8.95 -2.74
CA VAL A 34 -6.88 -9.02 -2.02
C VAL A 34 -5.74 -8.45 -2.88
N ASP A 35 -5.67 -8.81 -4.17
CA ASP A 35 -4.68 -8.24 -5.09
C ASP A 35 -4.78 -6.71 -5.16
N GLN A 36 -6.00 -6.20 -5.25
CA GLN A 36 -6.24 -4.75 -5.23
C GLN A 36 -5.76 -4.10 -3.92
N ALA A 37 -6.05 -4.72 -2.78
CA ALA A 37 -5.61 -4.20 -1.48
C ALA A 37 -4.07 -4.20 -1.36
N LEU A 38 -3.39 -5.24 -1.85
CA LEU A 38 -1.94 -5.31 -1.91
C LEU A 38 -1.35 -4.21 -2.82
N ARG A 39 -1.95 -3.97 -3.98
CA ARG A 39 -1.53 -2.88 -4.89
C ARG A 39 -1.63 -1.50 -4.23
N GLU A 40 -2.69 -1.28 -3.45
CA GLU A 40 -2.89 0.00 -2.76
C GLU A 40 -1.87 0.23 -1.63
N LEU A 41 -1.30 -0.83 -1.05
CA LEU A 41 -0.28 -0.71 -0.01
C LEU A 41 1.08 -0.30 -0.59
N ALA A 42 1.47 -0.83 -1.74
CA ALA A 42 2.80 -0.71 -2.33
C ALA A 42 2.91 0.44 -3.34
N GLY A 43 4.14 0.73 -3.75
CA GLY A 43 4.46 1.73 -4.75
C GLY A 43 4.70 3.13 -4.19
N PRO A 44 5.23 4.04 -5.02
CA PRO A 44 5.64 5.37 -4.58
C PRO A 44 4.47 6.28 -4.15
N ASP A 45 3.27 5.96 -4.60
CA ASP A 45 2.02 6.65 -4.24
C ASP A 45 1.10 5.75 -3.37
N GLY A 46 1.62 4.60 -2.92
CA GLY A 46 0.91 3.64 -2.09
C GLY A 46 0.64 4.12 -0.68
N LEU A 47 -0.23 3.42 0.01
CA LEU A 47 -0.58 3.75 1.39
C LEU A 47 0.63 3.71 2.32
N TYR A 48 1.56 2.76 2.08
CA TYR A 48 2.77 2.65 2.90
C TYR A 48 3.69 3.88 2.75
N ALA A 49 3.92 4.36 1.53
CA ALA A 49 4.70 5.57 1.28
C ALA A 49 4.08 6.80 1.96
N ARG A 50 2.76 6.89 1.96
CA ARG A 50 2.01 7.98 2.59
C ARG A 50 2.08 7.98 4.12
N LEU A 51 2.36 6.85 4.76
CA LEU A 51 2.60 6.80 6.20
C LEU A 51 3.78 7.66 6.60
N ALA A 52 4.87 7.64 5.83
CA ALA A 52 6.05 8.47 6.06
C ALA A 52 5.71 9.97 6.00
N ASP A 53 4.89 10.38 5.01
CA ASP A 53 4.42 11.77 4.88
C ASP A 53 3.53 12.19 6.08
N SER A 54 2.80 11.22 6.63
CA SER A 54 1.85 11.46 7.75
C SER A 54 2.51 11.53 9.13
N LEU A 55 3.81 11.26 9.23
CA LEU A 55 4.55 11.35 10.51
C LEU A 55 4.76 12.79 10.98
N HIS A 56 4.72 13.77 10.08
CA HIS A 56 4.97 15.17 10.42
C HIS A 56 3.77 15.80 11.13
N PRO A 57 3.99 16.56 12.23
CA PRO A 57 2.93 17.31 12.89
C PRO A 57 2.37 18.37 11.91
N GLY A 58 1.07 18.38 11.70
CA GLY A 58 0.40 19.38 10.84
C GLY A 58 -0.14 18.86 9.51
N SER A 59 0.11 17.62 9.11
CA SER A 59 -0.51 17.00 7.93
C SER A 59 -1.93 16.46 8.16
N GLY A 60 -2.53 16.69 9.32
CA GLY A 60 -3.92 16.35 9.64
C GLY A 60 -4.79 17.60 9.70
N SER A 61 -5.96 17.56 9.10
CA SER A 61 -6.97 18.64 9.16
C SER A 61 -7.24 19.05 10.60
N GLY A 62 -7.03 20.33 10.90
CA GLY A 62 -7.12 20.89 12.23
C GLY A 62 -8.45 20.62 12.91
N GLY A 63 -8.44 19.75 13.91
CA GLY A 63 -9.39 19.80 14.99
C GLY A 63 -9.13 21.07 15.82
N PRO A 64 -10.16 21.66 16.46
CA PRO A 64 -9.97 22.85 17.28
C PRO A 64 -8.93 22.55 18.36
N ALA A 65 -7.96 23.45 18.52
CA ALA A 65 -6.93 23.37 19.55
C ALA A 65 -7.62 23.30 20.92
N VAL A 66 -7.56 22.14 21.59
CA VAL A 66 -8.06 21.99 22.95
C VAL A 66 -7.02 22.62 23.87
N SER A 67 -7.28 23.85 24.28
CA SER A 67 -6.52 24.56 25.29
C SER A 67 -6.64 23.82 26.61
N GLY A 68 -5.57 23.20 27.12
CA GLY A 68 -5.60 22.66 28.47
C GLY A 68 -4.58 21.60 28.87
N SER A 69 -3.75 21.03 28.02
CA SER A 69 -2.73 20.09 28.50
C SER A 69 -1.39 20.78 28.73
N ARG A 70 -0.87 20.63 29.94
CA ARG A 70 0.47 21.14 30.34
C ARG A 70 1.64 20.35 29.72
N THR A 71 1.37 19.31 28.97
CA THR A 71 2.37 18.46 28.32
C THR A 71 2.49 18.87 26.86
N ALA A 72 3.70 19.16 26.41
CA ALA A 72 3.97 19.46 25.00
C ALA A 72 3.45 18.28 24.15
N PRO A 73 2.72 18.56 23.06
CA PRO A 73 2.26 17.49 22.17
C PRO A 73 3.47 16.73 21.63
N LEU A 74 3.36 15.41 21.55
CA LEU A 74 4.40 14.57 20.94
C LEU A 74 4.64 15.04 19.51
N PRO A 75 5.91 15.23 19.12
CA PRO A 75 6.26 15.75 17.79
C PRO A 75 5.96 14.76 16.64
N LEU A 76 5.49 13.56 16.95
CA LEU A 76 5.20 12.49 15.98
C LEU A 76 3.84 11.85 16.27
N ARG A 77 3.14 11.46 15.20
CA ARG A 77 1.92 10.66 15.30
C ARG A 77 2.30 9.19 15.50
N LEU A 78 1.86 8.58 16.60
CA LEU A 78 2.25 7.21 16.97
C LEU A 78 1.64 6.15 16.05
N ASP A 79 0.38 6.32 15.60
CA ASP A 79 -0.29 5.33 14.74
C ASP A 79 0.41 5.13 13.40
N PRO A 80 0.68 6.19 12.59
CA PRO A 80 1.48 6.03 11.36
C PRO A 80 2.88 5.49 11.64
N LEU A 81 3.51 5.89 12.76
CA LEU A 81 4.85 5.41 13.10
C LEU A 81 4.86 3.90 13.35
N SER A 82 3.90 3.38 14.12
CA SER A 82 3.79 1.94 14.40
C SER A 82 3.60 1.11 13.12
N LEU A 83 2.80 1.60 12.17
CA LEU A 83 2.55 0.92 10.92
C LEU A 83 3.76 0.99 9.97
N ALA A 84 4.48 2.11 9.96
CA ALA A 84 5.64 2.33 9.08
C ALA A 84 6.92 1.67 9.61
N ALA A 85 7.02 1.45 10.92
CA ALA A 85 8.21 0.88 11.56
C ALA A 85 8.36 -0.63 11.30
N ARG A 86 9.53 -1.16 11.65
CA ARG A 86 9.73 -2.61 11.74
C ARG A 86 8.79 -3.18 12.79
N GLY A 87 8.09 -4.25 12.47
CA GLY A 87 7.00 -4.82 13.29
C GLY A 87 5.61 -4.40 12.85
N GLY A 88 5.49 -3.40 11.94
CA GLY A 88 4.24 -2.98 11.32
C GLY A 88 3.92 -3.73 10.02
N VAL A 89 3.41 -3.00 9.02
CA VAL A 89 2.91 -3.56 7.75
C VAL A 89 3.88 -4.52 7.08
N ILE A 90 5.15 -4.13 6.97
CA ILE A 90 6.16 -4.93 6.26
C ILE A 90 6.37 -6.28 6.93
N THR A 91 6.53 -6.30 8.25
CA THR A 91 6.81 -7.54 8.98
C THR A 91 5.66 -8.53 8.86
N ILE A 92 4.42 -8.05 8.93
CA ILE A 92 3.24 -8.90 8.75
C ILE A 92 3.23 -9.51 7.35
N LEU A 93 3.43 -8.71 6.31
CA LEU A 93 3.47 -9.21 4.93
C LEU A 93 4.67 -10.15 4.68
N GLN A 94 5.81 -9.88 5.30
CA GLN A 94 6.98 -10.75 5.24
C GLN A 94 6.73 -12.10 5.89
N THR A 95 6.02 -12.14 7.03
CA THR A 95 5.66 -13.38 7.72
C THR A 95 4.81 -14.28 6.81
N TRP A 96 3.81 -13.73 6.13
CA TRP A 96 3.00 -14.47 5.16
C TRP A 96 3.82 -15.01 3.99
N LEU A 97 4.72 -14.19 3.45
CA LEU A 97 5.55 -14.66 2.35
C LEU A 97 6.53 -15.76 2.78
N VAL A 98 7.07 -15.68 4.00
CA VAL A 98 7.92 -16.75 4.55
C VAL A 98 7.13 -18.04 4.71
N ASP A 99 5.94 -17.97 5.29
CA ASP A 99 5.04 -19.11 5.44
C ASP A 99 4.71 -19.78 4.08
N TRP A 100 4.37 -18.99 3.06
CA TRP A 100 4.16 -19.51 1.71
C TRP A 100 5.39 -20.14 1.10
N HIS A 101 6.58 -19.55 1.33
CA HIS A 101 7.84 -20.12 0.87
C HIS A 101 8.15 -21.46 1.55
N ASP A 102 7.85 -21.59 2.85
CA ASP A 102 8.04 -22.84 3.59
C ASP A 102 7.15 -23.95 3.02
N LEU A 103 5.87 -23.65 2.76
CA LEU A 103 4.94 -24.61 2.16
C LEU A 103 5.34 -25.04 0.74
N LEU A 104 5.93 -24.13 -0.04
CA LEU A 104 6.39 -24.40 -1.40
C LEU A 104 7.82 -25.00 -1.46
N GLY A 105 8.50 -25.10 -0.32
CA GLY A 105 9.89 -25.55 -0.25
C GLY A 105 10.87 -24.55 -0.87
N TYR A 106 10.51 -23.29 -0.93
CA TYR A 106 11.37 -22.22 -1.44
C TYR A 106 12.31 -21.71 -0.35
N ARG A 107 13.46 -21.15 -0.78
CA ARG A 107 14.33 -20.44 0.17
C ARG A 107 13.66 -19.17 0.66
N HIS A 108 13.88 -18.85 1.94
CA HIS A 108 13.39 -17.60 2.50
C HIS A 108 13.95 -16.40 1.72
N PRO A 109 13.10 -15.41 1.43
CA PRO A 109 13.52 -14.24 0.69
C PRO A 109 14.51 -13.39 1.50
N ARG A 110 15.47 -12.81 0.82
CA ARG A 110 16.28 -11.74 1.38
C ARG A 110 15.59 -10.41 1.17
N TRP A 111 15.73 -9.53 2.13
CA TRP A 111 15.15 -8.20 2.13
C TRP A 111 16.24 -7.17 1.95
N ASP A 112 16.29 -6.52 0.82
CA ASP A 112 17.32 -5.53 0.49
C ASP A 112 16.71 -4.13 0.37
N GLY A 113 17.53 -3.11 0.64
CA GLY A 113 17.13 -1.73 0.51
C GLY A 113 16.40 -1.15 1.73
N ASP A 114 15.80 0.01 1.54
CA ASP A 114 15.01 0.69 2.56
C ASP A 114 13.63 0.03 2.79
N LEU A 115 12.88 0.52 3.77
CA LEU A 115 11.59 -0.09 4.13
C LEU A 115 10.55 0.03 3.00
N GLN A 116 10.57 1.10 2.20
CA GLN A 116 9.67 1.22 1.05
C GLN A 116 9.99 0.17 -0.01
N GLN A 117 11.27 -0.01 -0.32
CA GLN A 117 11.71 -1.02 -1.27
C GLN A 117 11.38 -2.43 -0.78
N GLN A 118 11.51 -2.70 0.52
CA GLN A 118 11.12 -3.98 1.11
C GLN A 118 9.60 -4.20 1.05
N CYS A 119 8.78 -3.16 1.26
CA CYS A 119 7.34 -3.23 1.07
C CYS A 119 6.99 -3.60 -0.39
N ASP A 120 7.59 -2.93 -1.35
CA ASP A 120 7.35 -3.17 -2.77
C ASP A 120 7.78 -4.58 -3.18
N GLN A 121 8.91 -5.08 -2.65
CA GLN A 121 9.39 -6.44 -2.91
C GLN A 121 8.46 -7.50 -2.33
N VAL A 122 8.03 -7.36 -1.07
CA VAL A 122 7.16 -8.36 -0.43
C VAL A 122 5.80 -8.39 -1.11
N VAL A 123 5.20 -7.25 -1.38
CA VAL A 123 3.92 -7.17 -2.08
C VAL A 123 4.03 -7.76 -3.49
N GLY A 124 5.07 -7.43 -4.24
CA GLY A 124 5.29 -8.01 -5.57
C GLY A 124 5.34 -9.54 -5.55
N ARG A 125 6.06 -10.13 -4.59
CA ARG A 125 6.18 -11.59 -4.46
C ARG A 125 4.88 -12.25 -3.99
N LEU A 126 4.18 -11.66 -3.01
CA LEU A 126 2.87 -12.15 -2.56
C LEU A 126 1.87 -12.17 -3.73
N ARG A 127 1.84 -11.14 -4.56
CA ARG A 127 0.96 -11.07 -5.73
C ARG A 127 1.28 -12.13 -6.79
N VAL A 128 2.56 -12.47 -6.98
CA VAL A 128 2.96 -13.56 -7.90
C VAL A 128 2.43 -14.91 -7.41
N LEU A 129 2.44 -15.15 -6.10
CA LEU A 129 2.00 -16.40 -5.50
C LEU A 129 0.50 -16.41 -5.12
N LEU A 130 -0.21 -15.30 -5.32
CA LEU A 130 -1.57 -15.11 -4.82
C LEU A 130 -2.56 -16.13 -5.37
N SER A 131 -2.46 -16.47 -6.65
CA SER A 131 -3.33 -17.49 -7.27
C SER A 131 -3.14 -18.86 -6.61
N TRP A 132 -1.87 -19.27 -6.43
CA TRP A 132 -1.56 -20.50 -5.73
C TRP A 132 -2.12 -20.49 -4.29
N ALA A 133 -1.95 -19.38 -3.59
CA ALA A 133 -2.45 -19.27 -2.22
C ALA A 133 -3.98 -19.35 -2.14
N ALA A 134 -4.68 -18.70 -3.07
CA ALA A 134 -6.14 -18.75 -3.17
C ALA A 134 -6.66 -20.17 -3.52
N GLU A 135 -5.86 -20.96 -4.21
CA GLU A 135 -6.19 -22.35 -4.55
C GLU A 135 -5.89 -23.31 -3.41
N GLN A 136 -4.72 -23.18 -2.76
CA GLN A 136 -4.15 -24.27 -1.96
C GLN A 136 -3.82 -23.91 -0.52
N HIS A 137 -3.73 -22.63 -0.17
CA HIS A 137 -3.28 -22.22 1.15
C HIS A 137 -4.43 -22.22 2.16
N GLY A 138 -4.42 -23.15 3.12
CA GLY A 138 -5.51 -23.35 4.08
C GLY A 138 -5.84 -22.14 4.95
N ALA A 139 -4.88 -21.22 5.19
CA ALA A 139 -5.07 -19.98 5.94
C ALA A 139 -5.27 -18.76 5.03
N PHE A 140 -5.83 -18.96 3.82
CA PHE A 140 -6.07 -17.85 2.89
C PHE A 140 -7.08 -16.81 3.41
N GLU A 141 -8.07 -17.26 4.19
CA GLU A 141 -9.04 -16.38 4.83
C GLU A 141 -8.33 -15.39 5.78
N GLU A 142 -7.49 -15.91 6.68
CA GLU A 142 -6.75 -15.11 7.64
C GLU A 142 -5.83 -14.10 6.93
N PHE A 143 -5.14 -14.53 5.90
CA PHE A 143 -4.33 -13.66 5.06
C PHE A 143 -5.16 -12.51 4.44
N ALA A 144 -6.30 -12.84 3.84
CA ALA A 144 -7.19 -11.86 3.21
C ALA A 144 -7.70 -10.83 4.23
N LEU A 145 -8.15 -11.29 5.39
CA LEU A 145 -8.63 -10.44 6.48
C LEU A 145 -7.52 -9.52 6.99
N GLU A 146 -6.31 -10.03 7.17
CA GLU A 146 -5.18 -9.26 7.66
C GLU A 146 -4.72 -8.20 6.65
N VAL A 147 -4.64 -8.53 5.35
CA VAL A 147 -4.35 -7.56 4.28
C VAL A 147 -5.38 -6.43 4.25
N TRP A 148 -6.67 -6.76 4.36
CA TRP A 148 -7.72 -5.73 4.41
C TRP A 148 -7.67 -4.88 5.68
N GLN A 149 -7.29 -5.47 6.81
CA GLN A 149 -7.09 -4.74 8.05
C GLN A 149 -5.91 -3.78 7.94
N LEU A 150 -4.75 -4.23 7.42
CA LEU A 150 -3.58 -3.39 7.18
C LEU A 150 -3.91 -2.21 6.27
N ARG A 151 -4.58 -2.47 5.14
CA ARG A 151 -5.04 -1.43 4.22
C ARG A 151 -5.90 -0.39 4.95
N ARG A 152 -6.89 -0.82 5.74
CA ARG A 152 -7.79 0.07 6.49
C ARG A 152 -7.03 0.89 7.53
N GLN A 153 -6.11 0.26 8.27
CA GLN A 153 -5.27 0.95 9.25
C GLN A 153 -4.41 2.02 8.57
N CYS A 154 -3.77 1.70 7.45
CA CYS A 154 -2.98 2.66 6.69
C CYS A 154 -3.85 3.82 6.16
N GLN A 155 -5.05 3.53 5.63
CA GLN A 155 -5.99 4.56 5.17
C GLN A 155 -6.40 5.50 6.31
N THR A 156 -6.73 4.97 7.47
CA THR A 156 -7.09 5.77 8.65
C THR A 156 -5.90 6.60 9.14
N ALA A 157 -4.71 6.01 9.21
CA ALA A 157 -3.50 6.67 9.68
C ALA A 157 -3.06 7.81 8.74
N THR A 158 -3.30 7.67 7.44
CA THR A 158 -2.99 8.70 6.42
C THR A 158 -4.12 9.73 6.24
N GLY A 159 -5.14 9.74 7.11
CA GLY A 159 -6.22 10.72 7.10
C GLY A 159 -7.36 10.41 6.12
N GLY A 160 -7.36 9.25 5.49
CA GLY A 160 -8.41 8.87 4.53
C GLY A 160 -8.49 9.75 3.28
N GLU A 161 -7.70 10.80 3.19
CA GLU A 161 -7.68 11.71 2.05
C GLU A 161 -7.11 11.02 0.81
N LYS A 162 -7.78 11.21 -0.32
CA LYS A 162 -7.21 10.88 -1.62
C LYS A 162 -5.84 11.56 -1.72
N PRO A 163 -4.77 10.85 -2.15
CA PRO A 163 -3.48 11.47 -2.31
C PRO A 163 -3.63 12.75 -3.15
N PRO A 164 -2.97 13.85 -2.76
CA PRO A 164 -3.03 15.06 -3.54
C PRO A 164 -2.60 14.73 -4.97
N ARG A 165 -3.41 15.17 -5.94
CA ARG A 165 -3.19 14.87 -7.36
C ARG A 165 -1.82 15.39 -7.77
N ARG A 166 -0.87 14.50 -7.96
CA ARG A 166 0.48 14.86 -8.43
C ARG A 166 0.45 15.07 -9.94
N ILE A 167 0.93 16.21 -10.36
CA ILE A 167 1.05 16.61 -11.76
C ILE A 167 2.51 16.51 -12.15
N GLY A 168 2.81 15.81 -13.23
CA GLY A 168 4.14 15.81 -13.82
C GLY A 168 4.38 17.12 -14.58
N VAL A 169 5.41 17.87 -14.20
CA VAL A 169 5.83 19.06 -14.94
C VAL A 169 7.26 18.88 -15.45
N ALA A 170 7.57 19.44 -16.60
CA ALA A 170 8.89 19.32 -17.22
C ALA A 170 9.80 20.45 -16.75
N CYS A 171 10.92 20.07 -16.11
CA CYS A 171 12.01 21.01 -15.89
C CYS A 171 12.67 21.37 -17.22
N PRO A 172 13.18 22.61 -17.42
CA PRO A 172 13.93 22.99 -18.62
C PRO A 172 15.13 22.07 -18.95
N CYS A 173 15.66 21.35 -17.96
CA CYS A 173 16.72 20.36 -18.18
C CYS A 173 16.20 19.01 -18.71
N GLY A 174 14.90 18.87 -18.98
CA GLY A 174 14.28 17.63 -19.46
C GLY A 174 13.83 16.64 -18.37
N HIS A 175 14.13 16.89 -17.10
CA HIS A 175 13.71 16.04 -16.00
C HIS A 175 12.25 16.29 -15.62
N THR A 176 11.48 15.22 -15.35
CA THR A 176 10.08 15.35 -14.89
C THR A 176 10.02 15.52 -13.38
N LEU A 177 9.44 16.62 -12.94
CA LEU A 177 9.17 16.92 -11.54
C LEU A 177 7.72 16.57 -11.22
N ARG A 178 7.48 16.03 -10.03
CA ARG A 178 6.13 15.74 -9.53
C ARG A 178 5.73 16.81 -8.53
N VAL A 179 4.72 17.59 -8.85
CA VAL A 179 4.21 18.69 -8.02
C VAL A 179 2.73 18.46 -7.68
N THR A 180 2.29 18.99 -6.55
CA THR A 180 0.87 19.07 -6.16
C THR A 180 0.46 20.54 -6.14
N LEU A 181 -0.84 20.79 -6.04
CA LEU A 181 -1.34 22.16 -5.88
C LEU A 181 -0.82 22.85 -4.61
N ASP A 182 -0.44 22.05 -3.60
CA ASP A 182 0.04 22.54 -2.30
C ASP A 182 1.58 22.49 -2.16
N THR A 183 2.31 22.15 -3.23
CA THR A 183 3.77 22.07 -3.20
C THR A 183 4.37 23.44 -2.93
N ALA A 184 4.96 23.68 -1.75
CA ALA A 184 5.56 24.95 -1.39
C ALA A 184 6.77 25.31 -2.26
N GLY A 185 7.49 24.32 -2.76
CA GLY A 185 8.61 24.44 -3.70
C GLY A 185 9.19 23.07 -4.02
N VAL A 186 9.90 22.97 -5.15
CA VAL A 186 10.52 21.73 -5.61
C VAL A 186 11.92 21.99 -6.15
N ARG A 187 12.87 21.13 -5.80
CA ARG A 187 14.24 21.16 -6.35
C ARG A 187 14.40 20.06 -7.38
N CYS A 188 14.89 20.41 -8.55
CA CYS A 188 15.17 19.41 -9.59
C CYS A 188 16.40 18.57 -9.20
N PRO A 189 16.27 17.22 -9.14
CA PRO A 189 17.41 16.37 -8.77
C PRO A 189 18.48 16.30 -9.86
N ALA A 190 18.14 16.60 -11.12
CA ALA A 190 19.08 16.53 -12.24
C ALA A 190 19.93 17.80 -12.38
N CYS A 191 19.34 18.99 -12.28
CA CYS A 191 20.06 20.27 -12.47
C CYS A 191 20.15 21.11 -11.19
N SER A 192 19.63 20.64 -10.07
CA SER A 192 19.61 21.31 -8.77
C SER A 192 18.87 22.67 -8.74
N THR A 193 18.21 23.07 -9.82
CA THR A 193 17.40 24.29 -9.86
C THR A 193 16.23 24.18 -8.90
N GLN A 194 16.02 25.20 -8.09
CA GLN A 194 14.91 25.27 -7.13
C GLN A 194 13.80 26.15 -7.69
N TYR A 195 12.57 25.66 -7.63
CA TYR A 195 11.37 26.36 -8.06
C TYR A 195 10.50 26.66 -6.84
N GLY A 196 10.04 27.88 -6.70
CA GLY A 196 9.00 28.23 -5.75
C GLY A 196 7.62 27.71 -6.19
N HIS A 197 6.63 27.81 -5.29
CA HIS A 197 5.27 27.31 -5.55
C HIS A 197 4.70 27.77 -6.91
N SER A 198 4.65 29.07 -7.14
CA SER A 198 4.10 29.65 -8.37
C SER A 198 4.94 29.34 -9.62
N GLU A 199 6.24 29.18 -9.47
CA GLU A 199 7.14 28.82 -10.57
C GLU A 199 6.96 27.36 -10.97
N ALA A 200 6.86 26.46 -9.98
CA ALA A 200 6.66 25.04 -10.21
C ALA A 200 5.33 24.76 -10.95
N LEU A 201 4.27 25.50 -10.61
CA LEU A 201 2.96 25.37 -11.26
C LEU A 201 2.91 25.98 -12.67
N ARG A 202 3.84 26.86 -13.04
CA ARG A 202 3.95 27.43 -14.39
C ARG A 202 4.81 26.60 -15.35
N LEU A 203 5.51 25.57 -14.84
CA LEU A 203 6.28 24.68 -15.70
C LEU A 203 5.34 23.92 -16.66
N PRO A 204 5.77 23.65 -17.89
CA PRO A 204 4.97 22.89 -18.84
C PRO A 204 4.68 21.48 -18.31
N LEU A 205 3.52 20.95 -18.65
CA LEU A 205 3.17 19.57 -18.30
C LEU A 205 4.15 18.61 -18.95
N ALA A 206 4.62 17.62 -18.20
CA ALA A 206 5.42 16.55 -18.78
C ALA A 206 4.56 15.67 -19.68
N GLU A 207 4.99 15.46 -20.92
CA GLU A 207 4.32 14.53 -21.82
C GLU A 207 4.35 13.11 -21.25
N ARG A 208 3.19 12.44 -21.26
CA ARG A 208 3.13 11.02 -20.95
C ARG A 208 3.89 10.27 -22.06
N ARG A 209 5.09 9.79 -21.77
CA ARG A 209 5.67 8.74 -22.63
C ARG A 209 4.73 7.54 -22.55
N ALA A 210 4.07 7.24 -23.68
CA ALA A 210 3.41 5.96 -23.88
C ALA A 210 4.49 4.87 -23.74
N ALA A 211 4.26 3.94 -22.79
CA ALA A 211 5.09 2.75 -22.64
C ALA A 211 4.69 1.70 -23.69
#